data_424f6dd209dd8aa06d0837cfe1af6af9
#
_entry.id   424f6dd209dd8aa06d0837cfe1af6af9
#
_cell.length_a   1.000
_cell.length_b   1.000
_cell.length_c   1.000
_cell.angle_alpha   90.00
_cell.angle_beta   90.00
_cell.angle_gamma   90.00
#
_symmetry.space_group_name_H-M   'P 1'
#
loop_
_entity.id
_entity.type
_entity.pdbx_description
1 polymer ?
#
loop_
_entity_poly.entity_id
_entity_poly.type
_entity_poly.pdbx_seq_one_letter_code
_entity_poly.pdbx_strand_id
1 'polypeptide(L)'
;MADGSQSSFFSEPPFNDPLQRPYLAPLRWAASSPALPWALRTRAAKSCMSLARRRDWRARNAAVDHSHWCSTSSPAGGLGPIWQYWAQGVDEAPPVVKACLRSVQLHKGERELIVLDERTVGDHIDLPGHVWDKRRRDRMNRQHFSNFIRLSLLARHGGTWLDATILLRQPIPPEIEAEDFYMLRETNRAPRLVETWFIHARKWHPLVETVLHNLADYWKTHDRLLQYFMFPHHIEAALLLHRQLRRDFLRMPQVGADRPHALQRQLMEPFDEAAHRALYNGFWLHKLTHKATRKQTAERLLWDAILGGWPID
;
A
#
# COMPACT_ATOMS: atom_id res chain seq x y z
N MET A 1 18.77 -18.47 26.20
CA MET A 1 18.00 -19.43 25.40
C MET A 1 16.88 -18.67 24.74
N ALA A 2 17.04 -18.33 23.48
CA ALA A 2 16.05 -17.61 22.71
C ALA A 2 14.98 -18.60 22.25
N ASP A 3 13.75 -18.36 22.67
CA ASP A 3 12.59 -19.15 22.29
C ASP A 3 12.29 -18.93 20.81
N GLY A 4 12.59 -19.95 20.01
CA GLY A 4 12.46 -19.95 18.57
C GLY A 4 11.06 -20.35 18.08
N SER A 5 9.97 -19.80 18.62
CA SER A 5 8.66 -19.95 17.99
C SER A 5 8.45 -18.90 16.89
N GLN A 6 9.23 -18.98 15.82
CA GLN A 6 8.84 -18.43 14.52
C GLN A 6 7.68 -19.29 14.00
N SER A 7 6.44 -18.97 14.37
CA SER A 7 5.30 -19.48 13.63
C SER A 7 5.43 -18.94 12.21
N SER A 8 5.80 -19.80 11.26
CA SER A 8 5.94 -19.38 9.87
C SER A 8 4.55 -18.92 9.42
N PHE A 9 4.40 -17.63 9.17
CA PHE A 9 3.20 -16.95 8.70
C PHE A 9 2.56 -17.65 7.47
N PHE A 10 3.30 -18.56 6.85
CA PHE A 10 2.99 -19.18 5.57
C PHE A 10 2.98 -20.72 5.59
N SER A 11 3.15 -21.39 6.73
CA SER A 11 3.16 -22.84 6.83
C SER A 11 1.76 -23.42 7.04
N GLU A 12 0.88 -23.24 6.08
CA GLU A 12 -0.43 -23.88 6.08
C GLU A 12 -0.56 -24.98 5.02
N PRO A 13 -1.44 -25.98 5.25
CA PRO A 13 -1.67 -27.08 4.33
C PRO A 13 -2.18 -26.61 2.95
N PRO A 14 -2.11 -27.44 1.91
CA PRO A 14 -2.49 -27.07 0.57
C PRO A 14 -3.93 -26.56 0.51
N PHE A 15 -4.09 -25.33 0.09
CA PHE A 15 -5.35 -24.60 0.10
C PHE A 15 -6.00 -24.68 -1.29
N ASN A 16 -7.27 -25.08 -1.33
CA ASN A 16 -8.09 -24.95 -2.53
C ASN A 16 -8.44 -23.48 -2.73
N ASP A 17 -7.92 -22.86 -3.77
CA ASP A 17 -8.17 -21.46 -4.08
C ASP A 17 -9.68 -21.19 -4.25
N PRO A 18 -10.31 -20.43 -3.35
CA PRO A 18 -11.73 -20.14 -3.41
C PRO A 18 -12.14 -19.35 -4.66
N LEU A 19 -11.20 -18.66 -5.32
CA LEU A 19 -11.47 -17.94 -6.56
C LEU A 19 -11.67 -18.89 -7.75
N GLN A 20 -11.16 -20.12 -7.71
CA GLN A 20 -11.33 -21.12 -8.78
C GLN A 20 -12.70 -21.80 -8.77
N ARG A 21 -13.55 -21.53 -7.81
CA ARG A 21 -14.88 -22.17 -7.73
C ARG A 21 -15.71 -21.87 -8.97
N PRO A 22 -16.38 -22.89 -9.55
CA PRO A 22 -17.11 -22.77 -10.82
C PRO A 22 -18.15 -21.64 -10.83
N TYR A 23 -18.87 -21.43 -9.74
CA TYR A 23 -19.90 -20.39 -9.64
C TYR A 23 -19.33 -18.94 -9.70
N LEU A 24 -18.02 -18.75 -9.54
CA LEU A 24 -17.34 -17.46 -9.69
C LEU A 24 -16.81 -17.23 -11.10
N ALA A 25 -16.89 -18.20 -11.99
CA ALA A 25 -16.38 -18.09 -13.36
C ALA A 25 -16.92 -16.86 -14.13
N PRO A 26 -18.22 -16.54 -14.09
CA PRO A 26 -18.73 -15.32 -14.73
C PRO A 26 -18.14 -14.03 -14.18
N LEU A 27 -17.96 -13.94 -12.85
CA LEU A 27 -17.38 -12.76 -12.22
C LEU A 27 -15.89 -12.62 -12.52
N ARG A 28 -15.13 -13.73 -12.58
CA ARG A 28 -13.72 -13.71 -13.02
C ARG A 28 -13.59 -13.25 -14.45
N TRP A 29 -14.43 -13.80 -15.34
CA TRP A 29 -14.46 -13.37 -16.74
C TRP A 29 -14.75 -11.88 -16.85
N ALA A 30 -15.81 -11.39 -16.19
CA ALA A 30 -16.16 -9.98 -16.21
C ALA A 30 -15.05 -9.07 -15.64
N ALA A 31 -14.38 -9.50 -14.58
CA ALA A 31 -13.29 -8.75 -13.98
C ALA A 31 -12.05 -8.61 -14.89
N SER A 32 -11.77 -9.64 -15.71
CA SER A 32 -10.59 -9.71 -16.60
C SER A 32 -10.87 -9.32 -18.05
N SER A 33 -12.13 -9.18 -18.46
CA SER A 33 -12.51 -8.95 -19.86
C SER A 33 -12.17 -7.52 -20.32
N PRO A 34 -11.33 -7.33 -21.35
CA PRO A 34 -11.05 -6.02 -21.91
C PRO A 34 -12.26 -5.38 -22.60
N ALA A 35 -13.25 -6.18 -23.00
CA ALA A 35 -14.47 -5.72 -23.67
C ALA A 35 -15.45 -5.00 -22.73
N LEU A 36 -15.28 -5.11 -21.41
CA LEU A 36 -16.16 -4.47 -20.44
C LEU A 36 -15.58 -3.14 -19.94
N PRO A 37 -16.44 -2.13 -19.71
CA PRO A 37 -16.04 -0.88 -19.06
C PRO A 37 -15.31 -1.13 -17.74
N TRP A 38 -14.30 -0.33 -17.45
CA TRP A 38 -13.45 -0.47 -16.27
C TRP A 38 -14.25 -0.54 -14.95
N ALA A 39 -15.29 0.27 -14.79
CA ALA A 39 -16.15 0.27 -13.60
C ALA A 39 -16.83 -1.09 -13.37
N LEU A 40 -17.31 -1.73 -14.44
CA LEU A 40 -17.93 -3.05 -14.35
C LEU A 40 -16.91 -4.15 -14.03
N ARG A 41 -15.72 -4.10 -14.62
CA ARG A 41 -14.61 -5.01 -14.31
C ARG A 41 -14.23 -4.94 -12.84
N THR A 42 -14.11 -3.74 -12.30
CA THR A 42 -13.76 -3.53 -10.89
C THR A 42 -14.86 -4.03 -9.96
N ARG A 43 -16.13 -3.76 -10.27
CA ARG A 43 -17.26 -4.27 -9.49
C ARG A 43 -17.30 -5.80 -9.50
N ALA A 44 -17.05 -6.41 -10.64
CA ALA A 44 -16.97 -7.87 -10.76
C ALA A 44 -15.81 -8.45 -9.93
N ALA A 45 -14.63 -7.83 -9.95
CA ALA A 45 -13.49 -8.26 -9.14
C ALA A 45 -13.80 -8.19 -7.64
N LYS A 46 -14.36 -7.09 -7.16
CA LYS A 46 -14.79 -6.94 -5.76
C LYS A 46 -15.78 -8.02 -5.36
N SER A 47 -16.82 -8.24 -6.16
CA SER A 47 -17.84 -9.25 -5.89
C SER A 47 -17.26 -10.66 -5.90
N CYS A 48 -16.39 -10.96 -6.85
CA CYS A 48 -15.70 -12.24 -6.94
C CYS A 48 -14.90 -12.52 -5.67
N MET A 49 -14.11 -11.55 -5.22
CA MET A 49 -13.27 -11.71 -4.04
C MET A 49 -14.11 -11.81 -2.75
N SER A 50 -15.12 -10.97 -2.59
CA SER A 50 -16.03 -11.04 -1.43
C SER A 50 -16.71 -12.40 -1.32
N LEU A 51 -17.24 -12.92 -2.42
CA LEU A 51 -17.90 -14.21 -2.43
C LEU A 51 -16.93 -15.37 -2.22
N ALA A 52 -15.76 -15.33 -2.86
CA ALA A 52 -14.72 -16.32 -2.69
C ALA A 52 -14.30 -16.48 -1.22
N ARG A 53 -14.13 -15.35 -0.53
CA ARG A 53 -13.58 -15.30 0.82
C ARG A 53 -14.61 -15.47 1.94
N ARG A 54 -15.90 -15.38 1.67
CA ARG A 54 -16.94 -15.47 2.70
C ARG A 54 -16.85 -16.70 3.60
N ARG A 55 -16.57 -17.88 3.03
CA ARG A 55 -16.46 -19.14 3.77
C ARG A 55 -15.09 -19.32 4.40
N ASP A 56 -14.06 -19.12 3.60
CA ASP A 56 -12.68 -19.40 3.99
C ASP A 56 -12.14 -18.37 4.97
N TRP A 57 -12.60 -17.13 4.83
CA TRP A 57 -12.35 -16.08 5.81
C TRP A 57 -12.79 -16.47 7.23
N ARG A 58 -14.00 -17.01 7.40
CA ARG A 58 -14.50 -17.45 8.71
C ARG A 58 -13.67 -18.57 9.30
N ALA A 59 -13.27 -19.54 8.49
CA ALA A 59 -12.43 -20.65 8.92
C ALA A 59 -11.01 -20.19 9.31
N ARG A 60 -10.44 -19.24 8.56
CA ARG A 60 -9.08 -18.74 8.78
C ARG A 60 -8.99 -17.76 9.94
N ASN A 61 -9.98 -16.88 10.12
CA ASN A 61 -10.02 -16.01 11.29
C ASN A 61 -10.23 -16.79 12.59
N ALA A 62 -10.80 -17.98 12.52
CA ALA A 62 -10.85 -18.90 13.66
C ALA A 62 -9.50 -19.56 13.94
N ALA A 63 -8.60 -19.61 12.91
CA ALA A 63 -7.27 -20.21 13.01
C ALA A 63 -6.15 -19.18 13.33
N VAL A 64 -6.38 -17.90 13.03
CA VAL A 64 -5.45 -16.82 13.43
C VAL A 64 -5.71 -16.50 14.90
N ASP A 65 -4.72 -16.76 15.73
CA ASP A 65 -4.78 -16.37 17.14
C ASP A 65 -4.74 -14.85 17.27
N HIS A 66 -5.91 -14.27 17.53
CA HIS A 66 -6.06 -12.84 17.76
C HIS A 66 -5.97 -12.47 19.26
N SER A 67 -5.59 -13.37 20.14
CA SER A 67 -5.52 -13.12 21.59
C SER A 67 -4.60 -11.97 21.94
N HIS A 68 -3.52 -11.76 21.17
CA HIS A 68 -2.62 -10.64 21.31
C HIS A 68 -3.21 -9.27 20.88
N TRP A 69 -4.37 -9.26 20.22
CA TRP A 69 -5.07 -8.05 19.78
C TRP A 69 -5.96 -7.43 20.86
N CYS A 70 -6.38 -8.21 21.83
CA CYS A 70 -7.23 -7.72 22.93
C CYS A 70 -6.47 -6.90 23.96
N SER A 71 -5.16 -6.78 23.82
CA SER A 71 -4.36 -5.92 24.69
C SER A 71 -4.53 -4.46 24.23
N THR A 72 -5.48 -3.78 24.86
CA THR A 72 -5.72 -2.33 24.74
C THR A 72 -4.63 -1.49 25.41
N SER A 73 -3.48 -2.07 25.70
CA SER A 73 -2.36 -1.34 26.22
C SER A 73 -1.68 -0.57 25.09
N SER A 74 -1.49 0.73 25.29
CA SER A 74 -0.57 1.60 24.53
C SER A 74 0.66 0.84 24.07
N PRO A 75 1.15 1.07 22.87
CA PRO A 75 2.29 0.35 22.35
C PRO A 75 3.48 0.57 23.28
N ALA A 76 3.90 -0.46 23.99
CA ALA A 76 5.18 -0.49 24.70
C ALA A 76 6.39 -0.50 23.74
N GLY A 77 6.16 -0.32 22.45
CA GLY A 77 7.16 -0.14 21.40
C GLY A 77 6.78 1.10 20.60
N GLY A 78 7.72 2.03 20.41
CA GLY A 78 7.51 3.29 19.71
C GLY A 78 6.82 3.14 18.32
N LEU A 79 6.60 4.26 17.65
CA LEU A 79 5.84 4.36 16.38
C LEU A 79 6.35 3.47 15.24
N GLY A 80 7.47 2.76 15.43
CA GLY A 80 8.14 1.97 14.41
C GLY A 80 8.76 2.83 13.29
N PRO A 81 9.47 2.20 12.34
CA PRO A 81 10.14 2.91 11.26
C PRO A 81 9.17 3.51 10.24
N ILE A 82 9.70 4.45 9.45
CA ILE A 82 9.11 4.81 8.16
C ILE A 82 9.78 3.95 7.10
N TRP A 83 8.97 3.21 6.33
CA TRP A 83 9.41 2.31 5.30
C TRP A 83 9.20 2.90 3.91
N GLN A 84 10.24 2.90 3.10
CA GLN A 84 10.15 3.18 1.67
C GLN A 84 10.84 2.08 0.86
N TYR A 85 10.45 1.91 -0.38
CA TYR A 85 11.02 0.88 -1.24
C TYR A 85 11.15 1.39 -2.67
N TRP A 86 12.35 1.23 -3.22
CA TRP A 86 12.62 1.44 -4.63
C TRP A 86 13.43 0.26 -5.17
N ALA A 87 12.82 -0.56 -6.00
CA ALA A 87 13.33 -1.88 -6.38
C ALA A 87 14.78 -1.87 -6.91
N GLN A 88 15.17 -0.83 -7.64
CA GLN A 88 16.48 -0.71 -8.27
C GLN A 88 17.56 -0.11 -7.35
N GLY A 89 17.18 0.32 -6.16
CA GLY A 89 18.05 1.08 -5.25
C GLY A 89 17.98 2.60 -5.50
N VAL A 90 18.38 3.37 -4.49
CA VAL A 90 18.28 4.84 -4.47
C VAL A 90 19.13 5.47 -5.58
N ASP A 91 20.30 4.88 -5.87
CA ASP A 91 21.22 5.42 -6.88
C ASP A 91 20.59 5.45 -8.28
N GLU A 92 19.82 4.42 -8.61
CA GLU A 92 19.09 4.28 -9.87
C GLU A 92 17.69 4.91 -9.84
N ALA A 93 17.34 5.59 -8.76
CA ALA A 93 16.03 6.21 -8.66
C ALA A 93 15.93 7.48 -9.53
N PRO A 94 14.78 7.69 -10.21
CA PRO A 94 14.52 8.93 -10.93
C PRO A 94 14.65 10.16 -10.03
N PRO A 95 15.05 11.32 -10.56
CA PRO A 95 15.23 12.54 -9.76
C PRO A 95 14.04 12.91 -8.88
N VAL A 96 12.82 12.74 -9.38
CA VAL A 96 11.60 13.01 -8.59
C VAL A 96 11.47 12.05 -7.39
N VAL A 97 11.89 10.81 -7.54
CA VAL A 97 11.90 9.84 -6.42
C VAL A 97 12.97 10.24 -5.41
N LYS A 98 14.16 10.64 -5.86
CA LYS A 98 15.24 11.16 -4.98
C LYS A 98 14.77 12.40 -4.20
N ALA A 99 14.05 13.32 -4.83
CA ALA A 99 13.46 14.48 -4.17
C ALA A 99 12.43 14.07 -3.10
N CYS A 100 11.57 13.09 -3.41
CA CYS A 100 10.61 12.56 -2.44
C CYS A 100 11.31 11.88 -1.24
N LEU A 101 12.31 11.02 -1.48
CA LEU A 101 13.07 10.36 -0.42
C LEU A 101 13.77 11.39 0.48
N ARG A 102 14.38 12.44 -0.11
CA ARG A 102 14.97 13.56 0.65
C ARG A 102 13.95 14.26 1.52
N SER A 103 12.74 14.54 1.01
CA SER A 103 11.68 15.18 1.79
C SER A 103 11.26 14.34 3.00
N VAL A 104 11.17 13.02 2.83
CA VAL A 104 10.85 12.12 3.96
C VAL A 104 11.97 12.11 4.99
N GLN A 105 13.24 12.11 4.57
CA GLN A 105 14.40 12.21 5.48
C GLN A 105 14.38 13.50 6.30
N LEU A 106 13.98 14.62 5.69
CA LEU A 106 13.89 15.92 6.39
C LEU A 106 12.73 15.98 7.38
N HIS A 107 11.62 15.33 7.07
CA HIS A 107 10.37 15.43 7.83
C HIS A 107 10.00 14.16 8.62
N LYS A 108 10.89 13.18 8.73
CA LYS A 108 10.65 11.93 9.47
C LYS A 108 10.51 12.10 10.99
N GLY A 109 10.85 13.27 11.52
CA GLY A 109 10.97 13.49 12.97
C GLY A 109 12.08 12.59 13.57
N GLU A 110 11.84 12.09 14.77
CA GLU A 110 12.75 11.19 15.48
C GLU A 110 12.68 9.73 14.98
N ARG A 111 11.81 9.43 14.02
CA ARG A 111 11.64 8.07 13.52
C ARG A 111 12.80 7.65 12.63
N GLU A 112 13.11 6.37 12.65
CA GLU A 112 14.02 5.77 11.68
C GLU A 112 13.36 5.76 10.29
N LEU A 113 14.12 6.15 9.25
CA LEU A 113 13.73 5.97 7.86
C LEU A 113 14.56 4.83 7.27
N ILE A 114 13.87 3.79 6.80
CA ILE A 114 14.48 2.64 6.15
C ILE A 114 14.03 2.60 4.70
N VAL A 115 14.99 2.80 3.79
CA VAL A 115 14.77 2.74 2.34
C VAL A 115 15.34 1.44 1.79
N LEU A 116 14.47 0.56 1.30
CA LEU A 116 14.81 -0.78 0.84
C LEU A 116 14.83 -0.88 -0.69
N ASP A 117 15.58 -1.84 -1.18
CA ASP A 117 15.59 -2.31 -2.56
C ASP A 117 15.39 -3.83 -2.65
N GLU A 118 15.45 -4.43 -3.85
CA GLU A 118 15.30 -5.89 -4.03
C GLU A 118 16.44 -6.69 -3.37
N ARG A 119 17.59 -6.07 -3.07
CA ARG A 119 18.74 -6.76 -2.43
C ARG A 119 18.62 -6.79 -0.92
N THR A 120 18.09 -5.71 -0.33
CA THR A 120 18.06 -5.48 1.12
C THR A 120 16.74 -5.89 1.78
N VAL A 121 15.68 -6.08 1.01
CA VAL A 121 14.35 -6.43 1.55
C VAL A 121 14.35 -7.75 2.32
N GLY A 122 15.18 -8.73 1.89
CA GLY A 122 15.31 -10.03 2.54
C GLY A 122 15.89 -9.97 3.96
N ASP A 123 16.61 -8.90 4.31
CA ASP A 123 17.19 -8.71 5.65
C ASP A 123 16.12 -8.36 6.70
N HIS A 124 14.97 -7.90 6.25
CA HIS A 124 13.88 -7.44 7.12
C HIS A 124 12.67 -8.36 7.14
N ILE A 125 12.39 -9.07 6.05
CA ILE A 125 11.20 -9.91 5.92
C ILE A 125 11.49 -11.21 5.17
N ASP A 126 10.79 -12.26 5.59
CA ASP A 126 10.71 -13.52 4.84
C ASP A 126 9.44 -13.50 3.99
N LEU A 127 9.59 -13.56 2.69
CA LEU A 127 8.47 -13.74 1.76
C LEU A 127 8.35 -15.21 1.37
N PRO A 128 7.12 -15.70 1.13
CA PRO A 128 6.94 -17.06 0.65
C PRO A 128 7.73 -17.35 -0.62
N GLY A 129 8.33 -18.55 -0.72
CA GLY A 129 9.15 -18.93 -1.88
C GLY A 129 8.44 -18.72 -3.22
N HIS A 130 7.11 -19.03 -3.30
CA HIS A 130 6.33 -18.83 -4.52
C HIS A 130 6.20 -17.34 -4.91
N VAL A 131 6.26 -16.39 -3.99
CA VAL A 131 6.22 -14.95 -4.29
C VAL A 131 7.53 -14.53 -4.96
N TRP A 132 8.67 -14.96 -4.41
CA TRP A 132 9.98 -14.75 -5.01
C TRP A 132 10.08 -15.40 -6.40
N ASP A 133 9.61 -16.65 -6.54
CA ASP A 133 9.62 -17.35 -7.82
C ASP A 133 8.82 -16.62 -8.89
N LYS A 134 7.62 -16.14 -8.56
CA LYS A 134 6.81 -15.38 -9.50
C LYS A 134 7.45 -14.04 -9.85
N ARG A 135 8.11 -13.38 -8.89
CA ARG A 135 8.86 -12.16 -9.16
C ARG A 135 10.04 -12.40 -10.11
N ARG A 136 10.85 -13.41 -9.85
CA ARG A 136 12.02 -13.79 -10.68
C ARG A 136 11.64 -14.24 -12.09
N ARG A 137 10.47 -14.85 -12.26
CA ARG A 137 9.94 -15.32 -13.55
C ARG A 137 9.09 -14.29 -14.29
N ASP A 138 9.10 -13.02 -13.89
CA ASP A 138 8.26 -11.93 -14.43
C ASP A 138 6.75 -12.23 -14.46
N ARG A 139 6.27 -13.15 -13.62
CA ARG A 139 4.84 -13.40 -13.42
C ARG A 139 4.19 -12.37 -12.49
N MET A 140 5.02 -11.71 -11.67
CA MET A 140 4.61 -10.65 -10.76
C MET A 140 5.46 -9.40 -11.02
N ASN A 141 4.83 -8.30 -11.40
CA ASN A 141 5.53 -7.04 -11.62
C ASN A 141 5.97 -6.40 -10.29
N ARG A 142 6.90 -5.42 -10.35
CA ARG A 142 7.45 -4.73 -9.18
C ARG A 142 6.39 -4.09 -8.28
N GLN A 143 5.33 -3.54 -8.88
CA GLN A 143 4.26 -2.90 -8.11
C GLN A 143 3.51 -3.91 -7.23
N HIS A 144 3.21 -5.11 -7.77
CA HIS A 144 2.53 -6.15 -7.00
C HIS A 144 3.46 -6.83 -6.01
N PHE A 145 4.74 -6.97 -6.34
CA PHE A 145 5.75 -7.41 -5.40
C PHE A 145 5.88 -6.45 -4.21
N SER A 146 5.87 -5.13 -4.46
CA SER A 146 5.90 -4.14 -3.39
C SER A 146 4.68 -4.20 -2.45
N ASN A 147 3.54 -4.76 -2.89
CA ASN A 147 2.40 -4.97 -2.00
C ASN A 147 2.70 -6.03 -0.92
N PHE A 148 3.45 -7.08 -1.27
CA PHE A 148 3.93 -8.05 -0.27
C PHE A 148 4.92 -7.41 0.68
N ILE A 149 5.89 -6.66 0.15
CA ILE A 149 6.91 -5.99 0.95
C ILE A 149 6.26 -5.10 2.00
N ARG A 150 5.37 -4.16 1.58
CA ARG A 150 4.72 -3.22 2.51
C ARG A 150 3.91 -3.91 3.59
N LEU A 151 3.13 -4.93 3.22
CA LEU A 151 2.31 -5.65 4.19
C LEU A 151 3.15 -6.50 5.14
N SER A 152 4.20 -7.17 4.65
CA SER A 152 5.08 -7.99 5.49
C SER A 152 5.89 -7.14 6.47
N LEU A 153 6.41 -5.98 6.03
CA LEU A 153 7.09 -5.04 6.91
C LEU A 153 6.15 -4.53 8.01
N LEU A 154 4.95 -4.08 7.63
CA LEU A 154 3.97 -3.57 8.58
C LEU A 154 3.45 -4.67 9.52
N ALA A 155 3.22 -5.88 9.04
CA ALA A 155 2.84 -7.00 9.89
C ALA A 155 3.92 -7.33 10.92
N ARG A 156 5.19 -7.43 10.49
CA ARG A 156 6.29 -7.89 11.33
C ARG A 156 6.82 -6.80 12.27
N HIS A 157 6.93 -5.58 11.79
CA HIS A 157 7.60 -4.49 12.49
C HIS A 157 6.68 -3.34 12.88
N GLY A 158 5.52 -3.22 12.22
CA GLY A 158 4.71 -2.01 12.32
C GLY A 158 5.34 -0.82 11.63
N GLY A 159 4.86 0.37 11.95
CA GLY A 159 5.40 1.61 11.42
C GLY A 159 4.55 2.21 10.30
N THR A 160 5.18 2.97 9.42
CA THR A 160 4.47 3.66 8.34
C THR A 160 5.11 3.35 6.98
N TRP A 161 4.35 2.80 6.06
CA TRP A 161 4.74 2.68 4.68
C TRP A 161 4.43 3.96 3.91
N LEU A 162 5.41 4.47 3.20
CA LEU A 162 5.28 5.55 2.22
C LEU A 162 5.80 5.06 0.86
N ASP A 163 4.98 5.14 -0.19
CA ASP A 163 5.53 4.93 -1.54
C ASP A 163 6.67 5.91 -1.81
N ALA A 164 7.69 5.51 -2.54
CA ALA A 164 8.87 6.32 -2.85
C ALA A 164 8.59 7.61 -3.66
N THR A 165 7.34 7.84 -4.04
CA THR A 165 6.88 9.08 -4.70
C THR A 165 6.05 9.98 -3.78
N ILE A 166 6.18 9.80 -2.47
CA ILE A 166 5.58 10.70 -1.47
C ILE A 166 6.55 11.83 -1.15
N LEU A 167 6.09 13.04 -1.35
CA LEU A 167 6.75 14.28 -0.94
C LEU A 167 6.14 14.73 0.39
N LEU A 168 6.89 14.65 1.49
CA LEU A 168 6.46 15.18 2.78
C LEU A 168 6.79 16.68 2.87
N ARG A 169 5.86 17.44 3.41
CA ARG A 169 6.05 18.86 3.75
C ARG A 169 6.34 19.07 5.24
N GLN A 170 5.85 18.19 6.08
CA GLN A 170 6.01 18.23 7.53
C GLN A 170 5.91 16.80 8.08
N PRO A 171 6.26 16.57 9.35
CA PRO A 171 6.11 15.27 9.99
C PRO A 171 4.68 14.72 9.85
N ILE A 172 4.57 13.40 9.94
CA ILE A 172 3.26 12.73 9.95
C ILE A 172 2.47 13.26 11.14
N PRO A 173 1.20 13.68 10.95
CA PRO A 173 0.38 14.22 12.01
C PRO A 173 0.25 13.26 13.20
N PRO A 174 0.42 13.77 14.47
CA PRO A 174 0.34 12.92 15.66
C PRO A 174 -0.97 12.15 15.81
N GLU A 175 -2.08 12.70 15.32
CA GLU A 175 -3.38 12.05 15.33
C GLU A 175 -3.44 10.82 14.40
N ILE A 176 -2.59 10.76 13.37
CA ILE A 176 -2.43 9.58 12.52
C ILE A 176 -1.51 8.56 13.20
N GLU A 177 -0.43 9.04 13.83
CA GLU A 177 0.52 8.18 14.53
C GLU A 177 -0.07 7.55 15.79
N ALA A 178 -1.11 8.15 16.37
CA ALA A 178 -1.85 7.61 17.50
C ALA A 178 -2.81 6.46 17.11
N GLU A 179 -3.13 6.30 15.82
CA GLU A 179 -4.01 5.23 15.37
C GLU A 179 -3.29 3.87 15.31
N ASP A 180 -4.01 2.81 15.64
CA ASP A 180 -3.49 1.45 15.46
C ASP A 180 -3.33 1.07 13.98
N PHE A 181 -4.15 1.71 13.13
CA PHE A 181 -4.13 1.55 11.69
C PHE A 181 -4.69 2.79 11.02
N TYR A 182 -4.01 3.25 9.96
CA TYR A 182 -4.50 4.37 9.17
C TYR A 182 -4.18 4.19 7.68
N MET A 183 -5.15 4.53 6.84
CA MET A 183 -5.01 4.69 5.39
C MET A 183 -5.81 5.90 4.93
N LEU A 184 -5.31 6.58 3.90
CA LEU A 184 -6.10 7.61 3.24
C LEU A 184 -7.28 6.98 2.49
N ARG A 185 -8.45 7.58 2.65
CA ARG A 185 -9.67 7.11 1.98
C ARG A 185 -9.89 7.86 0.68
N GLU A 186 -10.25 7.12 -0.36
CA GLU A 186 -10.74 7.71 -1.60
C GLU A 186 -12.20 8.12 -1.40
N THR A 187 -12.46 9.42 -1.41
CA THR A 187 -13.80 9.95 -1.16
C THR A 187 -14.62 10.21 -2.43
N ASN A 188 -13.95 10.39 -3.57
CA ASN A 188 -14.59 10.91 -4.77
C ASN A 188 -14.55 9.98 -5.98
N ARG A 189 -13.85 8.87 -5.91
CA ARG A 189 -13.61 7.98 -7.07
C ARG A 189 -13.99 6.54 -6.76
N ALA A 190 -15.27 6.20 -6.99
CA ALA A 190 -15.55 4.80 -7.20
C ALA A 190 -14.61 4.25 -8.31
N PRO A 191 -14.02 3.08 -8.14
CA PRO A 191 -14.54 2.00 -7.31
C PRO A 191 -13.65 1.56 -6.14
N ARG A 192 -12.60 2.28 -5.78
CA ARG A 192 -11.75 1.92 -4.63
C ARG A 192 -12.02 2.84 -3.45
N LEU A 193 -11.97 2.26 -2.25
CA LEU A 193 -12.22 2.98 -1.00
C LEU A 193 -10.95 3.52 -0.35
N VAL A 194 -9.78 3.01 -0.75
CA VAL A 194 -8.52 3.28 -0.06
C VAL A 194 -7.38 3.58 -1.03
N GLU A 195 -6.48 4.43 -0.58
CA GLU A 195 -5.19 4.67 -1.21
C GLU A 195 -4.10 3.88 -0.51
N THR A 196 -3.37 3.07 -1.25
CA THR A 196 -2.40 2.11 -0.69
C THR A 196 -0.96 2.62 -0.63
N TRP A 197 -0.73 3.84 -1.04
CA TRP A 197 0.60 4.46 -1.06
C TRP A 197 1.02 5.09 0.27
N PHE A 198 0.09 5.19 1.23
CA PHE A 198 0.30 5.54 2.62
C PHE A 198 -0.44 4.54 3.51
N ILE A 199 0.27 3.82 4.36
CA ILE A 199 -0.31 2.90 5.34
C ILE A 199 0.47 3.05 6.64
N HIS A 200 -0.22 3.45 7.70
CA HIS A 200 0.29 3.35 9.06
C HIS A 200 -0.35 2.15 9.74
N ALA A 201 0.43 1.33 10.40
CA ALA A 201 -0.10 0.19 11.14
C ALA A 201 0.81 -0.17 12.31
N ARG A 202 0.22 -0.50 13.44
CA ARG A 202 0.97 -1.16 14.49
C ARG A 202 1.29 -2.60 14.09
N LYS A 203 2.37 -3.13 14.64
CA LYS A 203 2.80 -4.53 14.45
C LYS A 203 1.63 -5.49 14.66
N TRP A 204 1.51 -6.49 13.79
CA TRP A 204 0.47 -7.53 13.85
C TRP A 204 -0.97 -6.99 13.72
N HIS A 205 -1.20 -5.88 13.01
CA HIS A 205 -2.56 -5.39 12.83
C HIS A 205 -3.42 -6.36 11.99
N PRO A 206 -4.65 -6.77 12.44
CA PRO A 206 -5.43 -7.84 11.81
C PRO A 206 -5.77 -7.60 10.35
N LEU A 207 -6.03 -6.35 9.97
CA LEU A 207 -6.31 -6.04 8.57
C LEU A 207 -5.09 -6.27 7.69
N VAL A 208 -3.90 -5.89 8.17
CA VAL A 208 -2.63 -6.07 7.44
C VAL A 208 -2.35 -7.55 7.24
N GLU A 209 -2.42 -8.34 8.33
CA GLU A 209 -2.21 -9.79 8.29
C GLU A 209 -3.19 -10.49 7.36
N THR A 210 -4.46 -10.17 7.51
CA THR A 210 -5.51 -10.75 6.68
C THR A 210 -5.30 -10.50 5.20
N VAL A 211 -4.96 -9.25 4.83
CA VAL A 211 -4.72 -8.91 3.43
C VAL A 211 -3.46 -9.57 2.91
N LEU A 212 -2.41 -9.66 3.73
CA LEU A 212 -1.17 -10.37 3.38
C LEU A 212 -1.44 -11.86 3.09
N HIS A 213 -2.16 -12.55 3.97
CA HIS A 213 -2.57 -13.93 3.73
C HIS A 213 -3.37 -14.10 2.45
N ASN A 214 -4.38 -13.25 2.25
CA ASN A 214 -5.22 -13.31 1.06
C ASN A 214 -4.44 -13.11 -0.24
N LEU A 215 -3.46 -12.21 -0.24
CA LEU A 215 -2.56 -12.02 -1.39
C LEU A 215 -1.66 -13.24 -1.60
N ALA A 216 -1.08 -13.79 -0.52
CA ALA A 216 -0.22 -14.95 -0.63
C ALA A 216 -0.97 -16.14 -1.24
N ASP A 217 -2.20 -16.40 -0.78
CA ASP A 217 -3.04 -17.45 -1.35
C ASP A 217 -3.41 -17.23 -2.80
N TYR A 218 -3.76 -16.00 -3.15
CA TYR A 218 -4.02 -15.66 -4.54
C TYR A 218 -2.84 -16.04 -5.43
N TRP A 219 -1.63 -15.61 -5.05
CA TRP A 219 -0.43 -15.84 -5.84
C TRP A 219 0.14 -17.27 -5.75
N LYS A 220 -0.36 -18.15 -4.87
CA LYS A 220 -0.05 -19.58 -4.94
C LYS A 220 -0.52 -20.21 -6.24
N THR A 221 -1.68 -19.80 -6.72
CA THR A 221 -2.42 -20.46 -7.81
C THR A 221 -2.57 -19.63 -9.08
N HIS A 222 -2.32 -18.32 -9.02
CA HIS A 222 -2.47 -17.41 -10.15
C HIS A 222 -1.12 -16.86 -10.61
N ASP A 223 -0.92 -16.78 -11.92
CA ASP A 223 0.26 -16.18 -12.57
C ASP A 223 0.00 -14.79 -13.16
N ARG A 224 -1.20 -14.30 -12.99
CA ARG A 224 -1.63 -12.98 -13.48
C ARG A 224 -2.69 -12.39 -12.57
N LEU A 225 -2.84 -11.08 -12.65
CA LEU A 225 -3.90 -10.39 -11.92
C LEU A 225 -5.27 -10.64 -12.54
N LEU A 226 -6.26 -10.80 -11.69
CA LEU A 226 -7.66 -10.74 -12.09
C LEU A 226 -8.02 -9.33 -12.57
N GLN A 227 -7.49 -8.32 -11.90
CA GLN A 227 -7.72 -6.90 -12.21
C GLN A 227 -6.61 -6.05 -11.58
N TYR A 228 -6.26 -4.89 -12.20
CA TYR A 228 -5.17 -4.02 -11.74
C TYR A 228 -5.25 -3.59 -10.27
N PHE A 229 -6.45 -3.29 -9.77
CA PHE A 229 -6.69 -2.87 -8.39
C PHE A 229 -6.94 -4.04 -7.41
N MET A 230 -6.34 -5.20 -7.65
CA MET A 230 -6.49 -6.37 -6.77
C MET A 230 -6.14 -6.08 -5.32
N PHE A 231 -5.06 -5.32 -5.06
CA PHE A 231 -4.63 -5.03 -3.71
C PHE A 231 -5.67 -4.21 -2.92
N PRO A 232 -6.14 -3.03 -3.37
CA PRO A 232 -7.25 -2.34 -2.72
C PRO A 232 -8.48 -3.24 -2.55
N HIS A 233 -8.80 -4.10 -3.51
CA HIS A 233 -9.95 -4.99 -3.42
C HIS A 233 -9.81 -6.08 -2.35
N HIS A 234 -8.59 -6.54 -2.07
CA HIS A 234 -8.36 -7.44 -0.93
C HIS A 234 -8.65 -6.73 0.40
N ILE A 235 -8.24 -5.47 0.54
CA ILE A 235 -8.54 -4.64 1.71
C ILE A 235 -10.06 -4.46 1.86
N GLU A 236 -10.73 -4.07 0.78
CA GLU A 236 -12.18 -3.86 0.78
C GLU A 236 -12.95 -5.15 1.11
N ALA A 237 -12.52 -6.28 0.55
CA ALA A 237 -13.12 -7.58 0.86
C ALA A 237 -12.94 -7.95 2.34
N ALA A 238 -11.75 -7.69 2.90
CA ALA A 238 -11.48 -7.89 4.30
C ALA A 238 -12.41 -7.05 5.20
N LEU A 239 -12.54 -5.75 4.89
CA LEU A 239 -13.43 -4.85 5.61
C LEU A 239 -14.91 -5.23 5.49
N LEU A 240 -15.36 -5.72 4.32
CA LEU A 240 -16.74 -6.18 4.12
C LEU A 240 -17.05 -7.43 4.93
N LEU A 241 -16.09 -8.31 5.10
CA LEU A 241 -16.28 -9.61 5.75
C LEU A 241 -16.05 -9.57 7.26
N HIS A 242 -15.33 -8.57 7.75
CA HIS A 242 -15.01 -8.45 9.17
C HIS A 242 -15.60 -7.17 9.78
N ARG A 243 -16.69 -7.34 10.56
CA ARG A 243 -17.46 -6.21 11.09
C ARG A 243 -16.66 -5.27 11.98
N GLN A 244 -15.78 -5.81 12.86
CA GLN A 244 -14.99 -4.99 13.77
C GLN A 244 -13.96 -4.16 12.99
N LEU A 245 -13.16 -4.78 12.12
CA LEU A 245 -12.18 -4.06 11.28
C LEU A 245 -12.84 -2.94 10.45
N ARG A 246 -14.05 -3.21 9.95
CA ARG A 246 -14.82 -2.18 9.23
C ARG A 246 -15.24 -1.03 10.13
N ARG A 247 -15.66 -1.29 11.37
CA ARG A 247 -16.02 -0.22 12.31
C ARG A 247 -14.82 0.65 12.65
N ASP A 248 -13.67 0.03 12.93
CA ASP A 248 -12.45 0.73 13.28
C ASP A 248 -11.97 1.55 12.10
N PHE A 249 -11.94 0.97 10.90
CA PHE A 249 -11.63 1.69 9.65
C PHE A 249 -12.54 2.90 9.41
N LEU A 250 -13.84 2.79 9.70
CA LEU A 250 -14.78 3.90 9.50
C LEU A 250 -14.64 5.02 10.55
N ARG A 251 -14.04 4.73 11.70
CA ARG A 251 -13.78 5.72 12.76
C ARG A 251 -12.50 6.52 12.55
N MET A 252 -11.55 6.00 11.75
CA MET A 252 -10.31 6.71 11.47
C MET A 252 -10.57 8.14 10.96
N PRO A 253 -9.72 9.12 11.30
CA PRO A 253 -9.75 10.44 10.70
C PRO A 253 -9.79 10.36 9.17
N GLN A 254 -10.70 11.10 8.53
CA GLN A 254 -10.86 11.04 7.08
C GLN A 254 -10.15 12.20 6.42
N VAL A 255 -9.30 11.86 5.47
CA VAL A 255 -8.69 12.83 4.56
C VAL A 255 -8.99 12.41 3.13
N GLY A 256 -9.59 13.30 2.36
CA GLY A 256 -9.87 13.06 0.94
C GLY A 256 -8.57 12.95 0.14
N ALA A 257 -8.50 11.97 -0.76
CA ALA A 257 -7.32 11.72 -1.59
C ALA A 257 -7.04 12.81 -2.64
N ASP A 258 -7.92 13.77 -2.83
CA ASP A 258 -7.74 14.85 -3.81
C ASP A 258 -6.61 15.83 -3.43
N ARG A 259 -6.49 16.18 -2.16
CA ARG A 259 -5.44 17.10 -1.67
C ARG A 259 -4.02 16.58 -1.90
N PRO A 260 -3.68 15.33 -1.52
CA PRO A 260 -2.37 14.76 -1.82
C PRO A 260 -1.99 14.78 -3.30
N HIS A 261 -2.95 14.67 -4.20
CA HIS A 261 -2.69 14.65 -5.65
C HIS A 261 -2.71 16.04 -6.30
N ALA A 262 -2.91 17.11 -5.57
CA ALA A 262 -3.01 18.46 -6.13
C ALA A 262 -1.75 18.85 -6.93
N LEU A 263 -0.57 18.73 -6.34
CA LEU A 263 0.69 19.00 -7.03
C LEU A 263 0.94 18.07 -8.22
N GLN A 264 0.59 16.77 -8.10
CA GLN A 264 0.75 15.83 -9.21
C GLN A 264 -0.03 16.26 -10.46
N ARG A 265 -1.21 16.82 -10.28
CA ARG A 265 -2.03 17.31 -11.40
C ARG A 265 -1.43 18.53 -12.11
N GLN A 266 -0.58 19.27 -11.42
CA GLN A 266 0.06 20.49 -11.93
C GLN A 266 1.50 20.28 -12.43
N LEU A 267 2.04 19.05 -12.36
CA LEU A 267 3.45 18.78 -12.68
C LEU A 267 3.90 19.28 -14.05
N MET A 268 3.00 19.28 -15.02
CA MET A 268 3.28 19.70 -16.39
C MET A 268 2.73 21.09 -16.73
N GLU A 269 2.37 21.86 -15.73
CA GLU A 269 1.95 23.26 -15.90
C GLU A 269 3.15 24.20 -15.69
N PRO A 270 3.13 25.41 -16.30
CA PRO A 270 4.16 26.42 -16.08
C PRO A 270 4.36 26.71 -14.60
N PHE A 271 5.61 26.86 -14.17
CA PHE A 271 5.92 27.06 -12.75
C PHE A 271 5.52 28.48 -12.30
N ASP A 272 4.56 28.54 -11.41
CA ASP A 272 4.18 29.73 -10.65
C ASP A 272 4.48 29.48 -9.18
N GLU A 273 5.49 30.17 -8.64
CA GLU A 273 5.93 29.98 -7.25
C GLU A 273 4.81 30.20 -6.25
N ALA A 274 4.01 31.26 -6.38
CA ALA A 274 2.97 31.60 -5.43
C ALA A 274 1.83 30.58 -5.44
N ALA A 275 1.33 30.24 -6.63
CA ALA A 275 0.25 29.28 -6.80
C ALA A 275 0.66 27.87 -6.34
N HIS A 276 1.87 27.40 -6.77
CA HIS A 276 2.34 26.08 -6.38
C HIS A 276 2.74 26.00 -4.90
N ARG A 277 3.27 27.07 -4.32
CA ARG A 277 3.53 27.16 -2.88
C ARG A 277 2.24 27.07 -2.06
N ALA A 278 1.16 27.70 -2.51
CA ALA A 278 -0.16 27.58 -1.89
C ALA A 278 -0.67 26.14 -1.92
N LEU A 279 -0.53 25.43 -3.08
CA LEU A 279 -0.88 24.02 -3.18
C LEU A 279 -0.03 23.14 -2.26
N TYR A 280 1.29 23.36 -2.23
CA TYR A 280 2.22 22.63 -1.38
C TYR A 280 1.89 22.83 0.09
N ASN A 281 1.60 24.06 0.52
CA ASN A 281 1.23 24.38 1.90
C ASN A 281 -0.17 23.88 2.28
N GLY A 282 -1.00 23.57 1.30
CA GLY A 282 -2.38 23.14 1.51
C GLY A 282 -2.53 21.75 2.14
N PHE A 283 -1.46 20.95 2.18
CA PHE A 283 -1.49 19.63 2.79
C PHE A 283 -0.12 19.18 3.30
N TRP A 284 -0.09 18.28 4.27
CA TRP A 284 1.15 17.84 4.93
C TRP A 284 2.00 16.85 4.12
N LEU A 285 1.40 16.19 3.10
CA LEU A 285 2.09 15.34 2.14
C LEU A 285 1.50 15.49 0.74
N HIS A 286 2.30 15.13 -0.27
CA HIS A 286 1.85 15.07 -1.67
C HIS A 286 2.24 13.76 -2.32
N LYS A 287 1.33 13.17 -3.07
CA LYS A 287 1.57 12.01 -3.93
C LYS A 287 2.00 12.50 -5.30
N LEU A 288 3.22 12.21 -5.69
CA LEU A 288 3.75 12.49 -7.02
C LEU A 288 3.79 11.22 -7.88
N THR A 289 4.32 11.34 -9.09
CA THR A 289 4.52 10.23 -10.02
C THR A 289 5.89 10.33 -10.69
N HIS A 290 6.55 9.20 -10.89
CA HIS A 290 7.77 9.10 -11.70
C HIS A 290 7.48 8.77 -13.17
N LYS A 291 6.21 8.55 -13.52
CA LYS A 291 5.78 8.16 -14.88
C LYS A 291 5.36 9.36 -15.74
N ALA A 292 5.46 10.57 -15.21
CA ALA A 292 5.15 11.75 -15.97
C ALA A 292 6.19 11.94 -17.11
N THR A 293 5.70 12.20 -18.31
CA THR A 293 6.55 12.58 -19.44
C THR A 293 6.55 14.09 -19.54
N ARG A 294 7.73 14.70 -19.47
CA ARG A 294 7.89 16.16 -19.55
C ARG A 294 7.35 16.66 -20.90
N LYS A 295 6.49 17.67 -20.87
CA LYS A 295 6.03 18.36 -22.07
C LYS A 295 7.22 19.06 -22.74
N GLN A 296 7.26 19.04 -24.05
CA GLN A 296 8.25 19.81 -24.83
C GLN A 296 7.82 21.29 -24.86
N THR A 297 8.39 22.10 -24.00
CA THR A 297 8.16 23.52 -23.90
C THR A 297 9.46 24.22 -23.44
N ALA A 298 9.66 25.48 -23.85
CA ALA A 298 10.73 26.33 -23.34
C ALA A 298 10.47 26.84 -21.91
N GLU A 299 9.23 26.77 -21.46
CA GLU A 299 8.85 27.24 -20.12
C GLU A 299 9.36 26.28 -19.04
N ARG A 300 9.75 26.84 -17.89
CA ARG A 300 10.02 26.07 -16.67
C ARG A 300 8.71 25.53 -16.12
N LEU A 301 8.60 24.22 -15.97
CA LEU A 301 7.42 23.57 -15.42
C LEU A 301 7.59 23.32 -13.90
N LEU A 302 6.48 23.05 -13.20
CA LEU A 302 6.55 22.58 -11.81
C LEU A 302 7.43 21.33 -11.69
N TRP A 303 7.40 20.43 -12.67
CA TRP A 303 8.30 19.29 -12.76
C TRP A 303 9.78 19.70 -12.65
N ASP A 304 10.20 20.68 -13.44
CA ASP A 304 11.59 21.17 -13.45
C ASP A 304 11.96 21.84 -12.13
N ALA A 305 11.03 22.56 -11.52
CA ALA A 305 11.24 23.17 -10.21
C ALA A 305 11.47 22.11 -9.12
N ILE A 306 10.65 21.05 -9.09
CA ILE A 306 10.82 19.95 -8.13
C ILE A 306 12.16 19.23 -8.32
N LEU A 307 12.57 18.99 -9.57
CA LEU A 307 13.89 18.40 -9.85
C LEU A 307 15.04 19.30 -9.46
N GLY A 308 14.87 20.61 -9.50
CA GLY A 308 15.84 21.63 -9.08
C GLY A 308 15.90 21.86 -7.56
N GLY A 309 15.08 21.14 -6.77
CA GLY A 309 15.08 21.21 -5.31
C GLY A 309 13.84 21.82 -4.68
N TRP A 310 13.03 22.60 -5.44
CA TRP A 310 11.78 23.14 -4.93
C TRP A 310 10.82 22.01 -4.46
N PRO A 311 10.11 22.14 -3.36
CA PRO A 311 10.04 23.26 -2.41
C PRO A 311 10.94 23.11 -1.16
N ILE A 312 11.93 22.23 -1.23
CA ILE A 312 12.67 21.68 -0.09
C ILE A 312 13.90 22.55 0.26
N ASP A 313 14.32 23.40 -0.65
CA ASP A 313 15.49 24.28 -0.48
C ASP A 313 15.16 25.51 0.38
#